data_605bae05749ff6ff1dc16f2f2c1b3cbf
#
_entry.id   605bae05749ff6ff1dc16f2f2c1b3cbf
#
_cell.length_a   1.000
_cell.length_b   1.000
_cell.length_c   1.000
_cell.angle_alpha   90.00
_cell.angle_beta   90.00
_cell.angle_gamma   90.00
#
_symmetry.space_group_name_H-M   'P 1'
#
loop_
_entity.id
_entity.type
_entity.pdbx_description
1 polymer ?
#
loop_
_entity_poly.entity_id
_entity_poly.type
_entity_poly.pdbx_seq_one_letter_code
_entity_poly.pdbx_strand_id
1 'polypeptide(L)'
;MKKSLLISFLLLTLILGACGGGSLEGEEVTITGALIGSDQDGFRAAFEDFTEETGIIVSYQGSDNFEQEIQIQMESGDTPDFALWPQPGAVVDAATRGYLTPIEDLGIDLEEYQANFSSYLVGLGVVDGVIYGGANAANLKSIVWYQPAEFEARGYAIPATWDEMIALADQIVADGMNPFCFGMYSNGASGWLATDWMEDIMLRTGDGVDSYDKWVSHDMPFNDPMVKNAATLLSQIMHTENYVVGGTDAIVSTYFGNAQDPMFSKDADGNPGCFMHRQASFITGFWP
;
A
#
# COMPACT_ATOMS: atom_id res chain seq x y z
N MET A 1 10.12 -57.97 50.50
CA MET A 1 9.37 -57.72 49.31
C MET A 1 8.50 -56.45 49.28
N LYS A 2 8.82 -55.39 50.07
CA LYS A 2 8.05 -54.11 50.11
C LYS A 2 8.81 -52.87 49.65
N LYS A 3 10.06 -52.99 49.20
CA LYS A 3 10.88 -51.87 48.69
C LYS A 3 10.97 -51.77 47.16
N SER A 4 10.59 -52.78 46.40
CA SER A 4 10.61 -52.79 44.95
C SER A 4 9.36 -52.13 44.31
N LEU A 5 8.25 -51.95 45.05
CA LEU A 5 7.00 -51.42 44.47
C LEU A 5 6.96 -49.87 44.50
N LEU A 6 7.78 -49.24 45.36
CA LEU A 6 7.82 -47.77 45.44
C LEU A 6 8.71 -47.11 44.35
N ILE A 7 9.68 -47.83 43.83
CA ILE A 7 10.59 -47.32 42.78
C ILE A 7 9.91 -47.40 41.40
N SER A 8 9.05 -48.41 41.18
CA SER A 8 8.29 -48.50 39.89
C SER A 8 7.20 -47.43 39.77
N PHE A 9 6.66 -46.90 40.88
CA PHE A 9 5.65 -45.85 40.81
C PHE A 9 6.25 -44.44 40.62
N LEU A 10 7.50 -44.24 41.05
CA LEU A 10 8.21 -42.97 40.84
C LEU A 10 8.77 -42.81 39.43
N LEU A 11 9.02 -43.93 38.69
CA LEU A 11 9.44 -43.88 37.29
C LEU A 11 8.28 -43.70 36.29
N LEU A 12 7.03 -44.01 36.73
CA LEU A 12 5.86 -43.86 35.85
C LEU A 12 5.31 -42.41 35.83
N THR A 13 5.64 -41.61 36.83
CA THR A 13 5.24 -40.19 36.91
C THR A 13 6.20 -39.26 36.15
N LEU A 14 7.36 -39.74 35.71
CA LEU A 14 8.34 -38.96 34.96
C LEU A 14 8.16 -39.05 33.41
N ILE A 15 7.25 -39.91 32.93
CA ILE A 15 6.99 -40.09 31.49
C ILE A 15 5.79 -39.25 31.01
N LEU A 16 4.99 -38.71 31.91
CA LEU A 16 3.82 -37.85 31.56
C LEU A 16 4.15 -36.35 31.46
N GLY A 17 5.41 -35.98 31.60
CA GLY A 17 5.85 -34.59 31.53
C GLY A 17 6.57 -34.18 30.19
N ALA A 18 6.60 -35.06 29.17
CA ALA A 18 7.40 -34.84 27.97
C ALA A 18 6.58 -34.51 26.73
N CYS A 19 5.31 -34.13 26.87
CA CYS A 19 4.49 -33.51 25.81
C CYS A 19 4.02 -32.13 26.29
N GLY A 20 4.93 -31.33 26.81
CA GLY A 20 4.73 -29.91 27.01
C GLY A 20 5.14 -29.18 25.74
N GLY A 21 4.29 -29.09 24.76
CA GLY A 21 4.33 -27.95 23.87
C GLY A 21 4.22 -26.72 24.79
N GLY A 22 5.25 -25.87 24.84
CA GLY A 22 5.18 -24.64 25.62
C GLY A 22 3.90 -23.89 25.21
N SER A 23 3.14 -23.41 26.19
CA SER A 23 2.02 -22.52 25.91
C SER A 23 2.61 -21.32 25.17
N LEU A 24 2.04 -20.96 24.04
CA LEU A 24 2.37 -19.73 23.30
C LEU A 24 1.62 -18.53 23.90
N GLU A 25 0.87 -18.74 24.97
CA GLU A 25 0.10 -17.70 25.66
C GLU A 25 1.05 -16.61 26.21
N GLY A 26 0.80 -15.38 25.79
CA GLY A 26 1.60 -14.21 26.17
C GLY A 26 2.85 -13.98 25.30
N GLU A 27 3.14 -14.84 24.33
CA GLU A 27 4.15 -14.53 23.30
C GLU A 27 3.66 -13.36 22.45
N GLU A 28 4.58 -12.47 22.07
CA GLU A 28 4.28 -11.29 21.26
C GLU A 28 4.88 -11.43 19.87
N VAL A 29 4.07 -11.12 18.86
CA VAL A 29 4.50 -10.98 17.46
C VAL A 29 4.38 -9.50 17.08
N THR A 30 5.50 -8.91 16.68
CA THR A 30 5.61 -7.50 16.33
C THR A 30 5.51 -7.30 14.83
N ILE A 31 4.64 -6.38 14.42
CA ILE A 31 4.43 -6.01 13.02
C ILE A 31 4.56 -4.49 12.89
N THR A 32 5.33 -4.01 11.91
CA THR A 32 5.36 -2.59 11.57
C THR A 32 4.97 -2.35 10.11
N GLY A 33 4.45 -1.17 9.79
CA GLY A 33 4.03 -0.88 8.42
C GLY A 33 3.53 0.54 8.20
N ALA A 34 3.10 0.81 6.98
CA ALA A 34 2.62 2.12 6.56
C ALA A 34 1.12 2.37 6.84
N LEU A 35 0.37 1.38 7.36
CA LEU A 35 -1.05 1.57 7.68
C LEU A 35 -1.18 2.44 8.93
N ILE A 36 -1.92 3.55 8.83
CA ILE A 36 -2.19 4.50 9.92
C ILE A 36 -3.69 4.79 10.03
N GLY A 37 -4.10 5.45 11.10
CA GLY A 37 -5.49 5.84 11.30
C GLY A 37 -6.46 4.64 11.29
N SER A 38 -7.58 4.75 10.59
CA SER A 38 -8.61 3.71 10.52
C SER A 38 -8.13 2.39 9.91
N ASP A 39 -7.17 2.44 8.98
CA ASP A 39 -6.60 1.23 8.37
C ASP A 39 -5.76 0.45 9.39
N GLN A 40 -5.01 1.15 10.24
CA GLN A 40 -4.29 0.55 11.36
C GLN A 40 -5.25 -0.14 12.35
N ASP A 41 -6.34 0.54 12.70
CA ASP A 41 -7.31 0.01 13.65
C ASP A 41 -8.00 -1.24 13.08
N GLY A 42 -8.37 -1.21 11.79
CA GLY A 42 -8.92 -2.36 11.08
C GLY A 42 -7.94 -3.54 11.00
N PHE A 43 -6.66 -3.25 10.75
CA PHE A 43 -5.62 -4.27 10.71
C PHE A 43 -5.41 -4.94 12.09
N ARG A 44 -5.38 -4.16 13.16
CA ARG A 44 -5.29 -4.68 14.53
C ARG A 44 -6.49 -5.55 14.89
N ALA A 45 -7.69 -5.11 14.57
CA ALA A 45 -8.92 -5.85 14.84
C ALA A 45 -8.96 -7.21 14.13
N ALA A 46 -8.30 -7.36 12.99
CA ALA A 46 -8.25 -8.62 12.25
C ALA A 46 -7.53 -9.76 13.00
N PHE A 47 -6.77 -9.45 14.05
CA PHE A 47 -6.04 -10.44 14.87
C PHE A 47 -6.70 -10.73 16.23
N GLU A 48 -7.84 -10.11 16.55
CA GLU A 48 -8.51 -10.30 17.84
C GLU A 48 -8.89 -11.76 18.06
N ASP A 49 -9.56 -12.40 17.11
CA ASP A 49 -9.95 -13.81 17.18
C ASP A 49 -8.72 -14.73 17.31
N PHE A 50 -7.66 -14.45 16.55
CA PHE A 50 -6.41 -15.22 16.62
C PHE A 50 -5.78 -15.12 18.01
N THR A 51 -5.75 -13.92 18.60
CA THR A 51 -5.23 -13.70 19.95
C THR A 51 -6.10 -14.41 21.01
N GLU A 52 -7.43 -14.37 20.86
CA GLU A 52 -8.35 -15.08 21.77
C GLU A 52 -8.16 -16.60 21.70
N GLU A 53 -7.93 -17.16 20.50
CA GLU A 53 -7.78 -18.61 20.30
C GLU A 53 -6.41 -19.12 20.73
N THR A 54 -5.34 -18.36 20.52
CA THR A 54 -3.96 -18.83 20.68
C THR A 54 -3.27 -18.30 21.94
N GLY A 55 -3.73 -17.16 22.47
CA GLY A 55 -3.05 -16.40 23.52
C GLY A 55 -1.83 -15.61 23.02
N ILE A 56 -1.50 -15.66 21.71
CA ILE A 56 -0.41 -14.89 21.11
C ILE A 56 -0.89 -13.44 20.91
N ILE A 57 -0.09 -12.48 21.34
CA ILE A 57 -0.37 -11.04 21.19
C ILE A 57 0.21 -10.57 19.86
N VAL A 58 -0.63 -10.09 18.94
CA VAL A 58 -0.16 -9.46 17.71
C VAL A 58 -0.14 -7.94 17.91
N SER A 59 1.07 -7.37 17.89
CA SER A 59 1.32 -5.95 18.11
C SER A 59 1.67 -5.27 16.79
N TYR A 60 0.73 -4.47 16.24
CA TYR A 60 0.98 -3.69 15.03
C TYR A 60 1.26 -2.23 15.36
N GLN A 61 2.33 -1.68 14.78
CA GLN A 61 2.67 -0.26 14.84
C GLN A 61 2.75 0.33 13.44
N GLY A 62 1.84 1.26 13.12
CA GLY A 62 1.84 2.03 11.89
C GLY A 62 2.64 3.31 12.00
N SER A 63 3.33 3.68 10.92
CA SER A 63 4.07 4.95 10.82
C SER A 63 3.99 5.51 9.40
N ASP A 64 3.80 6.82 9.27
CA ASP A 64 3.89 7.55 8.00
C ASP A 64 5.34 7.79 7.55
N ASN A 65 6.32 7.44 8.39
CA ASN A 65 7.76 7.38 8.09
C ASN A 65 8.29 5.94 7.97
N PHE A 66 7.40 4.95 7.88
CA PHE A 66 7.74 3.53 7.93
C PHE A 66 8.91 3.14 7.01
N GLU A 67 8.92 3.62 5.74
CA GLU A 67 9.95 3.25 4.78
C GLU A 67 11.38 3.70 5.21
N GLN A 68 11.49 4.78 5.97
CA GLN A 68 12.78 5.21 6.53
C GLN A 68 13.12 4.46 7.81
N GLU A 69 12.14 4.26 8.68
CA GLU A 69 12.31 3.59 9.97
C GLU A 69 12.71 2.14 9.79
N ILE A 70 12.06 1.41 8.88
CA ILE A 70 12.40 0.00 8.62
C ILE A 70 13.81 -0.18 8.05
N GLN A 71 14.31 0.77 7.24
CA GLN A 71 15.70 0.73 6.77
C GLN A 71 16.70 0.83 7.93
N ILE A 72 16.44 1.75 8.88
CA ILE A 72 17.27 1.93 10.07
C ILE A 72 17.22 0.66 10.95
N GLN A 73 16.04 0.07 11.12
CA GLN A 73 15.85 -1.16 11.89
C GLN A 73 16.60 -2.34 11.26
N MET A 74 16.49 -2.52 9.93
CA MET A 74 17.24 -3.55 9.20
C MET A 74 18.76 -3.38 9.34
N GLU A 75 19.26 -2.14 9.25
CA GLU A 75 20.70 -1.87 9.36
C GLU A 75 21.23 -2.03 10.78
N SER A 76 20.41 -1.73 11.80
CA SER A 76 20.78 -1.90 13.22
C SER A 76 20.60 -3.31 13.75
N GLY A 77 19.82 -4.15 13.06
CA GLY A 77 19.44 -5.49 13.50
C GLY A 77 18.35 -5.51 14.57
N ASP A 78 17.66 -4.39 14.80
CA ASP A 78 16.51 -4.27 15.72
C ASP A 78 15.22 -4.28 14.89
N THR A 79 14.93 -5.41 14.26
CA THR A 79 13.82 -5.57 13.33
C THR A 79 12.56 -6.09 14.02
N PRO A 80 11.35 -5.74 13.54
CA PRO A 80 10.13 -6.43 13.90
C PRO A 80 10.13 -7.86 13.35
N ASP A 81 9.18 -8.70 13.82
CA ASP A 81 9.00 -10.04 13.25
C ASP A 81 8.45 -9.96 11.83
N PHE A 82 7.56 -9.00 11.55
CA PHE A 82 7.01 -8.74 10.22
C PHE A 82 7.02 -7.25 9.88
N ALA A 83 7.17 -6.98 8.57
CA ALA A 83 7.07 -5.62 8.03
C ALA A 83 6.09 -5.58 6.85
N LEU A 84 5.19 -4.58 6.83
CA LEU A 84 4.19 -4.38 5.78
C LEU A 84 4.59 -3.24 4.85
N TRP A 85 5.25 -3.57 3.75
CA TRP A 85 5.61 -2.59 2.74
C TRP A 85 4.44 -2.30 1.78
N PRO A 86 4.17 -1.03 1.47
CA PRO A 86 3.18 -0.67 0.47
C PRO A 86 3.66 -0.95 -0.97
N GLN A 87 4.99 -1.04 -1.19
CA GLN A 87 5.61 -1.28 -2.49
C GLN A 87 6.31 -2.65 -2.52
N PRO A 88 5.92 -3.55 -3.45
CA PRO A 88 6.56 -4.86 -3.61
C PRO A 88 8.07 -4.78 -3.89
N GLY A 89 8.53 -3.75 -4.62
CA GLY A 89 9.96 -3.55 -4.90
C GLY A 89 10.83 -3.42 -3.65
N ALA A 90 10.28 -2.87 -2.56
CA ALA A 90 11.00 -2.78 -1.28
C ALA A 90 11.18 -4.16 -0.62
N VAL A 91 10.22 -5.08 -0.79
CA VAL A 91 10.34 -6.48 -0.35
C VAL A 91 11.47 -7.18 -1.13
N VAL A 92 11.52 -6.98 -2.45
CA VAL A 92 12.58 -7.52 -3.30
C VAL A 92 13.97 -6.99 -2.90
N ASP A 93 14.09 -5.68 -2.63
CA ASP A 93 15.35 -5.09 -2.15
C ASP A 93 15.78 -5.67 -0.81
N ALA A 94 14.88 -5.73 0.17
CA ALA A 94 15.16 -6.26 1.49
C ALA A 94 15.56 -7.74 1.43
N ALA A 95 14.90 -8.56 0.61
CA ALA A 95 15.25 -9.96 0.38
C ALA A 95 16.62 -10.11 -0.27
N THR A 96 16.91 -9.33 -1.32
CA THR A 96 18.21 -9.35 -2.01
C THR A 96 19.36 -8.98 -1.09
N ARG A 97 19.12 -8.08 -0.13
CA ARG A 97 20.09 -7.68 0.89
C ARG A 97 20.21 -8.67 2.06
N GLY A 98 19.38 -9.73 2.08
CA GLY A 98 19.41 -10.77 3.09
C GLY A 98 18.75 -10.42 4.42
N TYR A 99 17.83 -9.46 4.42
CA TYR A 99 17.08 -9.08 5.62
C TYR A 99 15.82 -9.90 5.86
N LEU A 100 15.34 -10.63 4.86
CA LEU A 100 14.11 -11.42 4.95
C LEU A 100 14.40 -12.91 5.00
N THR A 101 13.55 -13.62 5.75
CA THR A 101 13.53 -15.08 5.81
C THR A 101 12.59 -15.63 4.74
N PRO A 102 12.98 -16.67 3.95
CA PRO A 102 12.05 -17.36 3.06
C PRO A 102 10.81 -17.86 3.83
N ILE A 103 9.62 -17.71 3.24
CA ILE A 103 8.38 -18.12 3.94
C ILE A 103 8.31 -19.65 4.15
N GLU A 104 9.00 -20.44 3.33
CA GLU A 104 9.12 -21.89 3.53
C GLU A 104 9.88 -22.25 4.81
N ASP A 105 10.86 -21.44 5.20
CA ASP A 105 11.63 -21.61 6.44
C ASP A 105 10.81 -21.29 7.70
N LEU A 106 9.66 -20.61 7.52
CA LEU A 106 8.68 -20.34 8.58
C LEU A 106 7.69 -21.50 8.76
N GLY A 107 7.82 -22.58 8.00
CA GLY A 107 6.94 -23.76 8.06
C GLY A 107 5.62 -23.59 7.31
N ILE A 108 5.52 -22.59 6.43
CA ILE A 108 4.34 -22.37 5.59
C ILE A 108 4.35 -23.39 4.43
N ASP A 109 3.21 -24.07 4.23
CA ASP A 109 3.01 -24.92 3.06
C ASP A 109 2.89 -24.06 1.79
N LEU A 110 3.90 -24.12 0.94
CA LEU A 110 3.96 -23.31 -0.28
C LEU A 110 2.90 -23.69 -1.30
N GLU A 111 2.47 -24.95 -1.37
CA GLU A 111 1.42 -25.39 -2.28
C GLU A 111 0.06 -24.79 -1.84
N GLU A 112 -0.24 -24.85 -0.56
CA GLU A 112 -1.43 -24.24 0.02
C GLU A 112 -1.41 -22.72 -0.13
N TYR A 113 -0.27 -22.08 0.19
CA TYR A 113 -0.09 -20.63 0.02
C TYR A 113 -0.36 -20.20 -1.44
N GLN A 114 0.29 -20.85 -2.41
CA GLN A 114 0.13 -20.51 -3.83
C GLN A 114 -1.27 -20.81 -4.37
N ALA A 115 -2.00 -21.78 -3.79
CA ALA A 115 -3.36 -22.07 -4.17
C ALA A 115 -4.37 -20.98 -3.74
N ASN A 116 -4.02 -20.19 -2.71
CA ASN A 116 -4.88 -19.14 -2.16
C ASN A 116 -4.68 -17.77 -2.82
N PHE A 117 -3.60 -17.57 -3.58
CA PHE A 117 -3.27 -16.30 -4.22
C PHE A 117 -3.07 -16.44 -5.72
N SER A 118 -3.35 -15.39 -6.48
CA SER A 118 -3.01 -15.37 -7.90
C SER A 118 -1.49 -15.46 -8.10
N SER A 119 -1.04 -16.08 -9.18
CA SER A 119 0.40 -16.16 -9.51
C SER A 119 1.08 -14.79 -9.59
N TYR A 120 0.33 -13.76 -9.98
CA TYR A 120 0.81 -12.38 -9.98
C TYR A 120 1.14 -11.89 -8.55
N LEU A 121 0.21 -12.05 -7.61
CA LEU A 121 0.42 -11.63 -6.21
C LEU A 121 1.54 -12.41 -5.53
N VAL A 122 1.64 -13.71 -5.78
CA VAL A 122 2.77 -14.53 -5.32
C VAL A 122 4.09 -14.00 -5.89
N GLY A 123 4.11 -13.69 -7.20
CA GLY A 123 5.29 -13.20 -7.91
C GLY A 123 5.87 -11.90 -7.36
N LEU A 124 5.05 -11.05 -6.73
CA LEU A 124 5.50 -9.78 -6.14
C LEU A 124 6.49 -9.95 -4.98
N GLY A 125 6.48 -11.11 -4.30
CA GLY A 125 7.39 -11.43 -3.20
C GLY A 125 8.50 -12.41 -3.55
N VAL A 126 8.71 -12.71 -4.85
CA VAL A 126 9.68 -13.71 -5.30
C VAL A 126 11.02 -13.07 -5.69
N VAL A 127 12.13 -13.61 -5.16
CA VAL A 127 13.49 -13.26 -5.55
C VAL A 127 14.23 -14.55 -5.86
N ASP A 128 14.79 -14.68 -7.07
CA ASP A 128 15.53 -15.86 -7.53
C ASP A 128 14.77 -17.20 -7.35
N GLY A 129 13.45 -17.17 -7.50
CA GLY A 129 12.58 -18.34 -7.37
C GLY A 129 12.18 -18.68 -5.93
N VAL A 130 12.62 -17.92 -4.93
CA VAL A 130 12.30 -18.08 -3.50
C VAL A 130 11.26 -17.02 -3.09
N ILE A 131 10.25 -17.42 -2.32
CA ILE A 131 9.20 -16.52 -1.84
C ILE A 131 9.61 -15.93 -0.49
N TYR A 132 9.70 -14.61 -0.39
CA TYR A 132 10.08 -13.89 0.84
C TYR A 132 8.94 -13.06 1.43
N GLY A 133 7.89 -12.82 0.69
CA GLY A 133 6.78 -12.01 1.14
C GLY A 133 5.45 -12.46 0.57
N GLY A 134 4.37 -12.12 1.28
CA GLY A 134 2.99 -12.39 0.90
C GLY A 134 2.16 -11.12 0.78
N ALA A 135 1.17 -11.14 -0.10
CA ALA A 135 0.19 -10.07 -0.19
C ALA A 135 -0.76 -10.15 1.02
N ASN A 136 -0.88 -9.08 1.79
CA ASN A 136 -1.83 -8.98 2.89
C ASN A 136 -3.11 -8.22 2.50
N ALA A 137 -3.02 -7.29 1.55
CA ALA A 137 -4.12 -6.51 1.04
C ALA A 137 -3.91 -6.13 -0.42
N ALA A 138 -5.00 -5.83 -1.12
CA ALA A 138 -4.96 -5.31 -2.48
C ALA A 138 -5.77 -4.01 -2.55
N ASN A 139 -5.19 -2.97 -3.11
CA ASN A 139 -5.86 -1.71 -3.37
C ASN A 139 -6.17 -1.55 -4.85
N LEU A 140 -7.40 -1.15 -5.15
CA LEU A 140 -7.76 -0.76 -6.50
C LEU A 140 -7.11 0.59 -6.79
N LYS A 141 -6.21 0.62 -7.78
CA LYS A 141 -5.53 1.82 -8.27
C LYS A 141 -6.30 2.44 -9.46
N SER A 142 -5.83 3.56 -9.96
CA SER A 142 -6.36 4.19 -11.19
C SER A 142 -7.82 4.66 -11.11
N ILE A 143 -8.29 5.00 -9.92
CA ILE A 143 -9.63 5.54 -9.69
C ILE A 143 -9.56 7.07 -9.73
N VAL A 144 -10.49 7.69 -10.43
CA VAL A 144 -10.77 9.13 -10.32
C VAL A 144 -12.06 9.32 -9.52
N TRP A 145 -11.91 9.83 -8.32
CA TRP A 145 -13.01 10.17 -7.43
C TRP A 145 -13.61 11.51 -7.83
N TYR A 146 -14.93 11.62 -7.79
CA TYR A 146 -15.66 12.84 -8.07
C TYR A 146 -16.98 12.87 -7.30
N GLN A 147 -17.62 14.03 -7.19
CA GLN A 147 -18.94 14.18 -6.59
C GLN A 147 -20.02 14.21 -7.67
N PRO A 148 -20.85 13.16 -7.82
CA PRO A 148 -21.85 13.09 -8.89
C PRO A 148 -22.83 14.27 -8.88
N ALA A 149 -23.27 14.71 -7.71
CA ALA A 149 -24.20 15.82 -7.58
C ALA A 149 -23.63 17.16 -8.09
N GLU A 150 -22.31 17.38 -7.89
CA GLU A 150 -21.64 18.59 -8.37
C GLU A 150 -21.47 18.57 -9.91
N PHE A 151 -21.19 17.39 -10.47
CA PHE A 151 -21.12 17.19 -11.92
C PHE A 151 -22.50 17.43 -12.57
N GLU A 152 -23.55 16.82 -12.02
CA GLU A 152 -24.93 16.97 -12.52
C GLU A 152 -25.39 18.43 -12.46
N ALA A 153 -25.15 19.11 -11.35
CA ALA A 153 -25.57 20.51 -11.15
C ALA A 153 -24.94 21.46 -12.17
N ARG A 154 -23.74 21.14 -12.71
CA ARG A 154 -23.00 21.96 -13.69
C ARG A 154 -23.07 21.43 -15.11
N GLY A 155 -23.70 20.26 -15.32
CA GLY A 155 -23.77 19.62 -16.62
C GLY A 155 -22.42 19.06 -17.10
N TYR A 156 -21.51 18.72 -16.17
CA TYR A 156 -20.23 18.08 -16.52
C TYR A 156 -20.45 16.63 -16.87
N ALA A 157 -19.90 16.20 -18.01
CA ALA A 157 -19.93 14.81 -18.41
C ALA A 157 -18.74 14.04 -17.83
N ILE A 158 -18.96 12.78 -17.45
CA ILE A 158 -17.87 11.90 -17.02
C ILE A 158 -16.99 11.57 -18.24
N PRO A 159 -15.69 11.91 -18.24
CA PRO A 159 -14.82 11.67 -19.37
C PRO A 159 -14.52 10.18 -19.54
N ALA A 160 -14.53 9.70 -20.78
CA ALA A 160 -14.16 8.33 -21.14
C ALA A 160 -12.72 8.22 -21.70
N THR A 161 -12.14 9.35 -22.10
CA THR A 161 -10.79 9.41 -22.67
C THR A 161 -9.95 10.48 -21.97
N TRP A 162 -8.62 10.42 -22.18
CA TRP A 162 -7.71 11.46 -21.71
C TRP A 162 -8.08 12.84 -22.26
N ASP A 163 -8.33 12.93 -23.55
CA ASP A 163 -8.66 14.21 -24.23
C ASP A 163 -9.97 14.79 -23.66
N GLU A 164 -10.96 13.95 -23.40
CA GLU A 164 -12.21 14.38 -22.77
C GLU A 164 -11.97 14.84 -21.31
N MET A 165 -11.07 14.21 -20.56
CA MET A 165 -10.70 14.63 -19.21
C MET A 165 -10.01 15.99 -19.23
N ILE A 166 -9.11 16.24 -20.18
CA ILE A 166 -8.47 17.55 -20.36
C ILE A 166 -9.49 18.61 -20.79
N ALA A 167 -10.39 18.28 -21.72
CA ALA A 167 -11.45 19.21 -22.14
C ALA A 167 -12.40 19.57 -20.98
N LEU A 168 -12.72 18.61 -20.12
CA LEU A 168 -13.50 18.86 -18.88
C LEU A 168 -12.71 19.75 -17.92
N ALA A 169 -11.41 19.50 -17.75
CA ALA A 169 -10.56 20.32 -16.90
C ALA A 169 -10.50 21.78 -17.39
N ASP A 170 -10.35 21.98 -18.70
CA ASP A 170 -10.40 23.32 -19.33
C ASP A 170 -11.75 24.01 -19.09
N GLN A 171 -12.86 23.27 -19.20
CA GLN A 171 -14.21 23.79 -18.93
C GLN A 171 -14.32 24.23 -17.45
N ILE A 172 -13.88 23.41 -16.50
CA ILE A 172 -13.92 23.74 -15.05
C ILE A 172 -13.09 25.00 -14.76
N VAL A 173 -11.92 25.14 -15.39
CA VAL A 173 -11.10 26.36 -15.27
C VAL A 173 -11.81 27.57 -15.88
N ALA A 174 -12.47 27.43 -17.02
CA ALA A 174 -13.24 28.51 -17.66
C ALA A 174 -14.43 28.95 -16.78
N ASP A 175 -14.99 28.03 -15.99
CA ASP A 175 -16.04 28.32 -15.00
C ASP A 175 -15.47 28.93 -13.70
N GLY A 176 -14.15 29.18 -13.63
CA GLY A 176 -13.45 29.85 -12.51
C GLY A 176 -13.07 28.94 -11.35
N MET A 177 -12.99 27.62 -11.58
CA MET A 177 -12.74 26.62 -10.55
C MET A 177 -11.52 25.73 -10.87
N ASN A 178 -11.08 24.92 -9.91
CA ASN A 178 -9.96 23.99 -10.11
C ASN A 178 -10.47 22.59 -10.38
N PRO A 179 -10.07 21.92 -11.49
CA PRO A 179 -10.51 20.56 -11.79
C PRO A 179 -9.95 19.50 -10.83
N PHE A 180 -8.70 19.62 -10.39
CA PHE A 180 -8.03 18.54 -9.66
C PHE A 180 -7.65 18.93 -8.22
N CYS A 181 -7.91 17.99 -7.32
CA CYS A 181 -7.26 17.87 -6.04
C CYS A 181 -6.01 16.99 -6.20
N PHE A 182 -4.83 17.51 -5.97
CA PHE A 182 -3.60 16.74 -6.10
C PHE A 182 -2.55 17.21 -5.09
N GLY A 183 -2.11 16.28 -4.24
CA GLY A 183 -1.02 16.48 -3.29
C GLY A 183 -0.20 15.20 -3.24
N MET A 184 1.14 15.33 -3.22
CA MET A 184 2.04 14.18 -3.25
C MET A 184 3.08 14.20 -2.13
N TYR A 185 2.92 15.07 -1.14
CA TYR A 185 3.76 15.03 0.05
C TYR A 185 3.40 13.82 0.91
N SER A 186 4.40 13.02 1.28
CA SER A 186 4.28 11.83 2.11
C SER A 186 5.60 11.57 2.85
N ASN A 187 6.11 12.58 3.55
CA ASN A 187 7.39 12.49 4.24
C ASN A 187 8.51 11.88 3.35
N GLY A 188 9.19 10.84 3.81
CA GLY A 188 10.24 10.17 3.06
C GLY A 188 9.79 9.46 1.78
N ALA A 189 8.50 9.13 1.69
CA ALA A 189 7.90 8.49 0.51
C ALA A 189 7.31 9.50 -0.48
N SER A 190 7.52 10.82 -0.29
CA SER A 190 6.96 11.86 -1.16
C SER A 190 7.21 11.58 -2.65
N GLY A 191 6.18 11.78 -3.46
CA GLY A 191 6.23 11.55 -4.91
C GLY A 191 5.59 10.24 -5.39
N TRP A 192 5.26 9.29 -4.51
CA TRP A 192 4.66 8.01 -4.92
C TRP A 192 3.36 8.17 -5.73
N LEU A 193 2.60 9.24 -5.49
CA LEU A 193 1.39 9.52 -6.29
C LEU A 193 1.73 9.85 -7.74
N ALA A 194 2.84 10.55 -7.99
CA ALA A 194 3.30 10.80 -9.35
C ALA A 194 3.73 9.48 -10.03
N THR A 195 4.35 8.56 -9.29
CA THR A 195 4.65 7.21 -9.77
C THR A 195 3.38 6.45 -10.14
N ASP A 196 2.35 6.48 -9.29
CA ASP A 196 1.04 5.87 -9.58
C ASP A 196 0.39 6.42 -10.86
N TRP A 197 0.51 7.73 -11.11
CA TRP A 197 0.05 8.34 -12.36
C TRP A 197 0.86 7.85 -13.57
N MET A 198 2.18 7.79 -13.43
CA MET A 198 3.07 7.31 -14.49
C MET A 198 2.77 5.85 -14.85
N GLU A 199 2.62 4.99 -13.86
CA GLU A 199 2.28 3.57 -14.02
C GLU A 199 0.95 3.40 -14.77
N ASP A 200 -0.09 4.12 -14.33
CA ASP A 200 -1.41 4.08 -14.96
C ASP A 200 -1.37 4.54 -16.42
N ILE A 201 -0.65 5.63 -16.71
CA ILE A 201 -0.50 6.14 -18.06
C ILE A 201 0.31 5.16 -18.93
N MET A 202 1.39 4.58 -18.39
CA MET A 202 2.20 3.58 -19.10
C MET A 202 1.37 2.35 -19.49
N LEU A 203 0.56 1.83 -18.56
CA LEU A 203 -0.33 0.70 -18.80
C LEU A 203 -1.39 0.98 -19.89
N ARG A 204 -1.81 2.23 -20.05
CA ARG A 204 -2.88 2.65 -20.99
C ARG A 204 -2.36 3.11 -22.36
N THR A 205 -1.14 3.61 -22.42
CA THR A 205 -0.57 4.20 -23.65
C THR A 205 0.45 3.30 -24.33
N GLY A 206 0.90 2.23 -23.66
CA GLY A 206 1.82 1.24 -24.19
C GLY A 206 1.12 -0.07 -24.60
N ASP A 207 1.90 -1.15 -24.63
CA ASP A 207 1.42 -2.51 -24.85
C ASP A 207 0.91 -3.15 -23.55
N GLY A 208 0.33 -2.35 -22.66
CA GLY A 208 -0.21 -2.79 -21.38
C GLY A 208 0.87 -3.28 -20.42
N VAL A 209 0.65 -4.46 -19.83
CA VAL A 209 1.54 -5.05 -18.82
C VAL A 209 2.95 -5.29 -19.37
N ASP A 210 3.09 -5.69 -20.63
CA ASP A 210 4.42 -5.95 -21.22
C ASP A 210 5.32 -4.71 -21.24
N SER A 211 4.75 -3.54 -21.51
CA SER A 211 5.49 -2.27 -21.45
C SER A 211 5.84 -1.87 -20.02
N TYR A 212 4.91 -2.08 -19.11
CA TYR A 212 5.08 -1.84 -17.69
C TYR A 212 6.21 -2.72 -17.12
N ASP A 213 6.17 -4.02 -17.37
CA ASP A 213 7.17 -4.97 -16.88
C ASP A 213 8.57 -4.65 -17.39
N LYS A 214 8.71 -4.29 -18.69
CA LYS A 214 9.99 -3.83 -19.26
C LYS A 214 10.51 -2.55 -18.61
N TRP A 215 9.62 -1.66 -18.23
CA TRP A 215 10.00 -0.43 -17.53
C TRP A 215 10.46 -0.73 -16.10
N VAL A 216 9.74 -1.57 -15.39
CA VAL A 216 10.09 -1.99 -14.01
C VAL A 216 11.37 -2.81 -13.97
N SER A 217 11.58 -3.74 -14.93
CA SER A 217 12.82 -4.55 -15.03
C SER A 217 14.02 -3.77 -15.59
N HIS A 218 13.81 -2.52 -16.02
CA HIS A 218 14.83 -1.69 -16.65
C HIS A 218 15.27 -2.13 -18.06
N ASP A 219 14.53 -3.06 -18.68
CA ASP A 219 14.70 -3.41 -20.09
C ASP A 219 14.25 -2.25 -21.00
N MET A 220 13.32 -1.42 -20.51
CA MET A 220 12.97 -0.14 -21.12
C MET A 220 13.66 0.98 -20.32
N PRO A 221 14.57 1.75 -20.94
CA PRO A 221 15.27 2.82 -20.24
C PRO A 221 14.31 3.97 -19.89
N PHE A 222 14.58 4.67 -18.79
CA PHE A 222 13.71 5.77 -18.31
C PHE A 222 13.56 6.94 -19.30
N ASN A 223 14.46 7.06 -20.25
CA ASN A 223 14.38 8.06 -21.34
C ASN A 223 13.71 7.54 -22.62
N ASP A 224 13.07 6.39 -22.58
CA ASP A 224 12.29 5.85 -23.71
C ASP A 224 11.18 6.85 -24.10
N PRO A 225 10.83 6.94 -25.42
CA PRO A 225 9.74 7.79 -25.88
C PRO A 225 8.40 7.54 -25.18
N MET A 226 8.09 6.29 -24.79
CA MET A 226 6.87 5.93 -24.09
C MET A 226 6.84 6.52 -22.67
N VAL A 227 7.94 6.41 -21.93
CA VAL A 227 8.09 7.00 -20.60
C VAL A 227 8.00 8.53 -20.67
N LYS A 228 8.64 9.14 -21.67
CA LYS A 228 8.53 10.59 -21.92
C LYS A 228 7.09 11.01 -22.25
N ASN A 229 6.36 10.20 -23.02
CA ASN A 229 4.95 10.47 -23.31
C ASN A 229 4.12 10.44 -22.02
N ALA A 230 4.31 9.44 -21.16
CA ALA A 230 3.61 9.35 -19.87
C ALA A 230 3.92 10.56 -18.98
N ALA A 231 5.18 10.96 -18.88
CA ALA A 231 5.58 12.17 -18.15
C ALA A 231 4.97 13.45 -18.75
N THR A 232 4.85 13.53 -20.09
CA THR A 232 4.23 14.68 -20.75
C THR A 232 2.74 14.77 -20.43
N LEU A 233 2.02 13.65 -20.45
CA LEU A 233 0.60 13.60 -20.09
C LEU A 233 0.40 13.99 -18.61
N LEU A 234 1.19 13.44 -17.70
CA LEU A 234 1.14 13.83 -16.29
C LEU A 234 1.44 15.34 -16.11
N SER A 235 2.41 15.86 -16.86
CA SER A 235 2.78 17.28 -16.83
C SER A 235 1.61 18.20 -17.23
N GLN A 236 0.68 17.76 -18.10
CA GLN A 236 -0.52 18.52 -18.40
C GLN A 236 -1.40 18.76 -17.17
N ILE A 237 -1.51 17.75 -16.28
CA ILE A 237 -2.25 17.92 -15.02
C ILE A 237 -1.48 18.81 -14.06
N MET A 238 -0.17 18.59 -13.89
CA MET A 238 0.61 19.22 -12.81
C MET A 238 0.98 20.68 -13.11
N HIS A 239 1.15 21.04 -14.38
CA HIS A 239 1.74 22.32 -14.77
C HIS A 239 0.81 23.25 -15.57
N THR A 240 -0.41 22.80 -15.91
CA THR A 240 -1.40 23.70 -16.51
C THR A 240 -1.93 24.64 -15.42
N GLU A 241 -1.94 25.93 -15.72
CA GLU A 241 -2.39 26.96 -14.79
C GLU A 241 -3.84 26.70 -14.33
N ASN A 242 -4.09 26.81 -13.04
CA ASN A 242 -5.39 26.60 -12.39
C ASN A 242 -5.96 25.15 -12.48
N TYR A 243 -5.19 24.18 -12.95
CA TYR A 243 -5.67 22.78 -12.95
C TYR A 243 -5.71 22.18 -11.55
N VAL A 244 -4.76 22.50 -10.70
CA VAL A 244 -4.66 21.97 -9.34
C VAL A 244 -4.89 23.06 -8.30
N VAL A 245 -5.62 22.73 -7.25
CA VAL A 245 -5.84 23.64 -6.11
C VAL A 245 -4.49 24.08 -5.54
N GLY A 246 -4.29 25.41 -5.44
CA GLY A 246 -3.03 26.00 -4.98
C GLY A 246 -1.88 25.97 -5.98
N GLY A 247 -2.10 25.44 -7.19
CA GLY A 247 -1.11 25.39 -8.27
C GLY A 247 -0.02 24.34 -8.07
N THR A 248 1.00 24.37 -8.94
CA THR A 248 2.10 23.38 -8.98
C THR A 248 2.86 23.29 -7.64
N ASP A 249 3.09 24.41 -6.96
CA ASP A 249 3.82 24.42 -5.69
C ASP A 249 3.05 23.72 -4.56
N ALA A 250 1.71 23.74 -4.63
CA ALA A 250 0.88 23.04 -3.66
C ALA A 250 0.97 21.50 -3.82
N ILE A 251 1.20 21.01 -5.03
CA ILE A 251 1.29 19.55 -5.28
C ILE A 251 2.37 18.90 -4.42
N VAL A 252 3.56 19.52 -4.32
CA VAL A 252 4.70 18.97 -3.60
C VAL A 252 4.65 19.20 -2.09
N SER A 253 3.78 20.11 -1.63
CA SER A 253 3.67 20.50 -0.21
C SER A 253 2.38 20.00 0.45
N THR A 254 1.36 19.61 -0.33
CA THR A 254 0.11 19.09 0.22
C THR A 254 0.25 17.61 0.56
N TYR A 255 -0.04 17.27 1.83
CA TYR A 255 -0.07 15.88 2.28
C TYR A 255 -1.13 15.09 1.51
N PHE A 256 -0.75 13.90 1.05
CA PHE A 256 -1.60 13.09 0.17
C PHE A 256 -2.97 12.76 0.80
N GLY A 257 -3.00 12.53 2.12
CA GLY A 257 -4.22 12.19 2.85
C GLY A 257 -5.18 13.36 3.08
N ASN A 258 -4.75 14.60 2.81
CA ASN A 258 -5.58 15.81 2.89
C ASN A 258 -5.83 16.45 1.51
N ALA A 259 -5.22 15.91 0.47
CA ALA A 259 -5.33 16.50 -0.87
C ALA A 259 -6.77 16.56 -1.40
N GLN A 260 -7.64 15.64 -0.96
CA GLN A 260 -9.07 15.58 -1.33
C GLN A 260 -9.97 16.52 -0.50
N ASP A 261 -9.52 17.06 0.62
CA ASP A 261 -10.36 17.88 1.52
C ASP A 261 -11.07 19.03 0.81
N PRO A 262 -10.46 19.75 -0.16
CA PRO A 262 -11.13 20.78 -0.93
C PRO A 262 -12.35 20.27 -1.72
N MET A 263 -12.39 18.99 -2.10
CA MET A 263 -13.56 18.40 -2.77
C MET A 263 -14.80 18.38 -1.87
N PHE A 264 -14.60 18.22 -0.56
CA PHE A 264 -15.67 18.12 0.45
C PHE A 264 -15.99 19.45 1.12
N SER A 265 -15.14 20.47 0.94
CA SER A 265 -15.37 21.83 1.44
C SER A 265 -15.98 22.71 0.37
N LYS A 266 -16.75 23.73 0.79
CA LYS A 266 -17.37 24.69 -0.14
C LYS A 266 -16.94 26.11 0.19
N ASP A 267 -16.71 26.90 -0.88
CA ASP A 267 -16.47 28.33 -0.77
C ASP A 267 -17.77 29.12 -0.43
N ALA A 268 -17.71 30.44 -0.37
CA ALA A 268 -18.82 31.29 -0.08
C ALA A 268 -19.94 31.25 -1.15
N ASP A 269 -19.61 30.86 -2.36
CA ASP A 269 -20.56 30.74 -3.50
C ASP A 269 -21.10 29.29 -3.60
N GLY A 270 -20.70 28.40 -2.71
CA GLY A 270 -21.12 27.00 -2.63
C GLY A 270 -20.39 26.05 -3.58
N ASN A 271 -19.26 26.46 -4.15
CA ASN A 271 -18.44 25.62 -5.02
C ASN A 271 -17.46 24.79 -4.22
N PRO A 272 -17.23 23.51 -4.60
CA PRO A 272 -16.13 22.72 -4.05
C PRO A 272 -14.80 23.29 -4.51
N GLY A 273 -13.74 23.12 -3.71
CA GLY A 273 -12.40 23.61 -4.06
C GLY A 273 -11.79 22.87 -5.24
N CYS A 274 -12.23 21.61 -5.51
CA CYS A 274 -11.85 20.84 -6.70
C CYS A 274 -12.93 19.79 -7.02
N PHE A 275 -12.86 19.18 -8.21
CA PHE A 275 -13.91 18.30 -8.74
C PHE A 275 -13.48 16.85 -8.91
N MET A 276 -12.20 16.60 -9.12
CA MET A 276 -11.63 15.28 -9.37
C MET A 276 -10.41 15.03 -8.50
N HIS A 277 -10.32 13.80 -7.96
CA HIS A 277 -9.17 13.34 -7.20
C HIS A 277 -8.77 11.94 -7.67
N ARG A 278 -7.60 11.79 -8.29
CA ARG A 278 -7.09 10.48 -8.70
C ARG A 278 -6.31 9.87 -7.56
N GLN A 279 -6.83 8.77 -7.00
CA GLN A 279 -6.21 8.08 -5.89
C GLN A 279 -6.74 6.65 -5.75
N ALA A 280 -5.96 5.78 -5.11
CA ALA A 280 -6.34 4.40 -4.82
C ALA A 280 -7.52 4.28 -3.83
N SER A 281 -8.10 3.07 -3.73
CA SER A 281 -9.28 2.82 -2.91
C SER A 281 -9.10 3.11 -1.41
N PHE A 282 -7.89 2.96 -0.87
CA PHE A 282 -7.60 3.22 0.54
C PHE A 282 -7.85 4.68 0.96
N ILE A 283 -7.87 5.62 0.01
CA ILE A 283 -8.02 7.05 0.34
C ILE A 283 -9.32 7.37 1.07
N THR A 284 -10.33 6.50 0.94
CA THR A 284 -11.59 6.67 1.65
C THR A 284 -11.44 6.66 3.18
N GLY A 285 -10.38 6.04 3.70
CA GLY A 285 -10.02 6.09 5.12
C GLY A 285 -9.51 7.46 5.60
N PHE A 286 -9.20 8.37 4.67
CA PHE A 286 -8.75 9.75 4.93
C PHE A 286 -9.81 10.81 4.65
N TRP A 287 -11.02 10.41 4.29
CA TRP A 287 -12.08 11.39 4.01
C TRP A 287 -12.55 12.07 5.30
N PRO A 288 -12.85 13.38 5.23
CA PRO A 288 -13.30 14.14 6.39
C PRO A 288 -14.68 13.73 6.91
#